data_ccf51a0e55eb95e74016cc81febeadb4
#
_entry.id   ccf51a0e55eb95e74016cc81febeadb4
#
_cell.length_a   1.000
_cell.length_b   1.000
_cell.length_c   1.000
_cell.angle_alpha   90.00
_cell.angle_beta   90.00
_cell.angle_gamma   90.00
#
_symmetry.space_group_name_H-M   'P 1'
#
loop_
_entity.id
_entity.type
_entity.pdbx_description
1 polymer ?
#
loop_
_entity_poly.entity_id
_entity_poly.type
_entity_poly.pdbx_seq_one_letter_code
_entity_poly.pdbx_strand_id
1 'polypeptide(L)'
;MSDNLVLEAKSVSKFFGTITALQNVDLHLNKGEVLGVVGDNGAGKSTLMKVLSGLYKPSEGSLYFDKEKVTLNSPRDSQNLGLEMVYQDLALAGNLPIGDNIFLGREPTRKVGPFNFLDHKKRKQLTEEHLAKLKINVKSADQKVEELSGGQRQAVAIARATAFNAKIVLMDEPTAALAVKEVGKVLDL
;
A
#
# COMPACT_ATOMS: atom_id res chain seq x y z
N MET A 1 -19.41 9.68 18.71
CA MET A 1 -18.54 9.03 17.69
C MET A 1 -17.47 10.05 17.34
N SER A 2 -16.20 9.71 17.49
CA SER A 2 -15.10 10.68 17.29
C SER A 2 -15.13 11.23 15.86
N ASP A 3 -14.99 12.54 15.70
CA ASP A 3 -14.99 13.20 14.38
C ASP A 3 -13.80 12.79 13.50
N ASN A 4 -12.86 12.02 14.03
CA ASN A 4 -11.59 11.65 13.41
C ASN A 4 -11.57 10.24 12.79
N LEU A 5 -12.67 9.47 12.77
CA LEU A 5 -12.69 8.11 12.25
C LEU A 5 -12.53 8.10 10.73
N VAL A 6 -11.48 7.42 10.22
CA VAL A 6 -11.18 7.35 8.78
C VAL A 6 -11.39 5.96 8.19
N LEU A 7 -11.24 4.89 8.98
CA LEU A 7 -11.49 3.52 8.54
C LEU A 7 -12.17 2.74 9.65
N GLU A 8 -13.22 1.98 9.30
CA GLU A 8 -13.90 1.10 10.23
C GLU A 8 -14.28 -0.21 9.54
N ALA A 9 -14.02 -1.31 10.20
CA ALA A 9 -14.55 -2.63 9.88
C ALA A 9 -15.53 -3.02 10.98
N LYS A 10 -16.74 -3.45 10.62
CA LYS A 10 -17.78 -3.91 11.56
C LYS A 10 -18.13 -5.36 11.29
N SER A 11 -17.88 -6.21 12.29
CA SER A 11 -18.22 -7.65 12.30
C SER A 11 -17.76 -8.36 11.02
N VAL A 12 -16.56 -8.01 10.55
CA VAL A 12 -16.01 -8.54 9.31
C VAL A 12 -15.62 -10.00 9.49
N SER A 13 -16.20 -10.87 8.67
CA SER A 13 -15.86 -12.28 8.55
C SER A 13 -15.36 -12.61 7.15
N LYS A 14 -14.43 -13.56 7.04
CA LYS A 14 -13.95 -14.08 5.76
C LYS A 14 -13.82 -15.58 5.81
N PHE A 15 -14.53 -16.23 4.92
CA PHE A 15 -14.52 -17.69 4.74
C PHE A 15 -13.91 -18.05 3.39
N PHE A 16 -13.08 -19.11 3.36
CA PHE A 16 -12.59 -19.75 2.15
C PHE A 16 -13.06 -21.20 2.15
N GLY A 17 -14.20 -21.46 1.53
CA GLY A 17 -14.88 -22.75 1.65
C GLY A 17 -15.23 -23.05 3.12
N THR A 18 -14.67 -24.11 3.68
CA THR A 18 -14.85 -24.51 5.08
C THR A 18 -13.89 -23.85 6.07
N ILE A 19 -12.92 -23.08 5.56
CA ILE A 19 -11.89 -22.43 6.39
C ILE A 19 -12.38 -21.05 6.81
N THR A 20 -12.47 -20.80 8.12
CA THR A 20 -12.74 -19.47 8.69
C THR A 20 -11.39 -18.76 8.87
N ALA A 21 -11.12 -17.75 8.03
CA ALA A 21 -9.90 -16.96 8.10
C ALA A 21 -10.06 -15.70 8.96
N LEU A 22 -11.28 -15.14 9.03
CA LEU A 22 -11.67 -14.03 9.91
C LEU A 22 -13.07 -14.31 10.43
N GLN A 23 -13.32 -13.99 11.70
CA GLN A 23 -14.64 -14.15 12.32
C GLN A 23 -14.98 -12.95 13.18
N ASN A 24 -16.04 -12.21 12.81
CA ASN A 24 -16.58 -11.07 13.54
C ASN A 24 -15.52 -10.05 13.98
N VAL A 25 -14.62 -9.66 13.10
CA VAL A 25 -13.55 -8.72 13.39
C VAL A 25 -14.07 -7.29 13.33
N ASP A 26 -13.90 -6.56 14.43
CA ASP A 26 -14.12 -5.13 14.51
C ASP A 26 -12.78 -4.40 14.57
N LEU A 27 -12.65 -3.34 13.77
CA LEU A 27 -11.46 -2.49 13.74
C LEU A 27 -11.87 -1.06 13.46
N HIS A 28 -11.20 -0.10 14.09
CA HIS A 28 -11.35 1.31 13.77
C HIS A 28 -9.99 2.00 13.78
N LEU A 29 -9.82 2.95 12.88
CA LEU A 29 -8.63 3.78 12.74
C LEU A 29 -9.04 5.24 12.66
N ASN A 30 -8.40 6.08 13.47
CA ASN A 30 -8.60 7.52 13.46
C ASN A 30 -7.52 8.22 12.61
N LYS A 31 -7.81 9.42 12.17
CA LYS A 31 -6.86 10.25 11.45
C LYS A 31 -5.60 10.52 12.29
N GLY A 32 -4.43 10.27 11.71
CA GLY A 32 -3.15 10.46 12.37
C GLY A 32 -2.80 9.36 13.40
N GLU A 33 -3.59 8.28 13.45
CA GLU A 33 -3.33 7.13 14.32
C GLU A 33 -2.46 6.10 13.60
N VAL A 34 -1.58 5.44 14.35
CA VAL A 34 -0.86 4.24 13.93
C VAL A 34 -1.42 3.05 14.71
N LEU A 35 -2.08 2.14 14.00
CA LEU A 35 -2.69 0.95 14.57
C LEU A 35 -1.85 -0.30 14.28
N GLY A 36 -1.31 -0.94 15.33
CA GLY A 36 -0.61 -2.20 15.22
C GLY A 36 -1.57 -3.40 15.33
N VAL A 37 -1.59 -4.25 14.28
CA VAL A 37 -2.34 -5.52 14.30
C VAL A 37 -1.37 -6.64 14.65
N VAL A 38 -1.54 -7.22 15.84
CA VAL A 38 -0.67 -8.27 16.38
C VAL A 38 -1.41 -9.60 16.51
N GLY A 39 -0.70 -10.70 16.49
CA GLY A 39 -1.25 -12.06 16.62
C GLY A 39 -0.30 -13.11 16.03
N ASP A 40 -0.55 -14.37 16.32
CA ASP A 40 0.25 -15.50 15.84
C ASP A 40 0.20 -15.69 14.32
N ASN A 41 1.12 -16.51 13.80
CA ASN A 41 1.06 -16.90 12.39
C ASN A 41 -0.23 -17.70 12.14
N GLY A 42 -0.94 -17.33 11.07
CA GLY A 42 -2.24 -17.90 10.77
C GLY A 42 -3.43 -17.23 11.47
N ALA A 43 -3.23 -16.24 12.35
CA ALA A 43 -4.32 -15.51 13.02
C ALA A 43 -5.20 -14.63 12.11
N GLY A 44 -4.94 -14.61 10.79
CA GLY A 44 -5.75 -13.86 9.83
C GLY A 44 -5.28 -12.43 9.55
N LYS A 45 -4.14 -11.97 10.11
CA LYS A 45 -3.63 -10.59 9.91
C LYS A 45 -3.56 -10.19 8.44
N SER A 46 -2.84 -10.96 7.61
CA SER A 46 -2.73 -10.68 6.17
C SER A 46 -4.07 -10.83 5.43
N THR A 47 -4.98 -11.69 5.91
CA THR A 47 -6.34 -11.76 5.36
C THR A 47 -7.11 -10.49 5.64
N LEU A 48 -7.01 -9.95 6.87
CA LEU A 48 -7.63 -8.67 7.22
C LEU A 48 -7.08 -7.53 6.34
N MET A 49 -5.75 -7.42 6.19
CA MET A 49 -5.14 -6.42 5.29
C MET A 49 -5.64 -6.55 3.86
N LYS A 50 -5.78 -7.77 3.32
CA LYS A 50 -6.31 -8.04 1.98
C LYS A 50 -7.80 -7.71 1.86
N VAL A 51 -8.59 -7.84 2.92
CA VAL A 51 -9.99 -7.39 2.94
C VAL A 51 -10.06 -5.87 2.95
N LEU A 52 -9.28 -5.20 3.81
CA LEU A 52 -9.24 -3.74 3.88
C LEU A 52 -8.73 -3.10 2.58
N SER A 53 -7.80 -3.74 1.89
CA SER A 53 -7.29 -3.28 0.59
C SER A 53 -8.19 -3.59 -0.60
N GLY A 54 -9.33 -4.28 -0.40
CA GLY A 54 -10.25 -4.66 -1.48
C GLY A 54 -9.77 -5.81 -2.36
N LEU A 55 -8.66 -6.49 -1.99
CA LEU A 55 -8.22 -7.71 -2.70
C LEU A 55 -9.18 -8.87 -2.44
N TYR A 56 -9.74 -8.95 -1.24
CA TYR A 56 -10.79 -9.90 -0.90
C TYR A 56 -12.06 -9.16 -0.46
N LYS A 57 -13.20 -9.59 -0.95
CA LYS A 57 -14.48 -9.15 -0.38
C LYS A 57 -14.70 -9.83 0.96
N PRO A 58 -15.20 -9.13 1.99
CA PRO A 58 -15.68 -9.77 3.20
C PRO A 58 -16.82 -10.73 2.85
N SER A 59 -16.91 -11.86 3.56
CA SER A 59 -18.05 -12.78 3.45
C SER A 59 -19.25 -12.25 4.22
N GLU A 60 -18.99 -11.59 5.36
CA GLU A 60 -19.97 -10.91 6.21
C GLU A 60 -19.39 -9.64 6.78
N GLY A 61 -20.26 -8.78 7.33
CA GLY A 61 -19.86 -7.51 7.91
C GLY A 61 -19.80 -6.37 6.89
N SER A 62 -19.24 -5.26 7.29
CA SER A 62 -19.20 -4.03 6.48
C SER A 62 -17.92 -3.22 6.72
N LEU A 63 -17.48 -2.54 5.67
CA LEU A 63 -16.36 -1.58 5.73
C LEU A 63 -16.93 -0.16 5.57
N TYR A 64 -16.31 0.77 6.30
CA TYR A 64 -16.64 2.18 6.23
C TYR A 64 -15.34 2.97 6.04
N PHE A 65 -15.38 3.95 5.17
CA PHE A 65 -14.30 4.89 4.92
C PHE A 65 -14.83 6.32 5.05
N ASP A 66 -14.15 7.17 5.83
CA ASP A 66 -14.64 8.50 6.19
C ASP A 66 -16.13 8.47 6.64
N LYS A 67 -16.51 7.45 7.44
CA LYS A 67 -17.87 7.17 7.97
C LYS A 67 -18.91 6.71 6.94
N GLU A 68 -18.56 6.65 5.65
CA GLU A 68 -19.45 6.15 4.61
C GLU A 68 -19.23 4.65 4.38
N LYS A 69 -20.34 3.90 4.26
CA LYS A 69 -20.27 2.48 3.94
C LYS A 69 -19.73 2.29 2.54
N VAL A 70 -18.68 1.47 2.40
CA VAL A 70 -18.05 1.20 1.11
C VAL A 70 -18.13 -0.28 0.74
N THR A 71 -18.19 -0.55 -0.56
CA THR A 71 -18.03 -1.89 -1.11
C THR A 71 -16.82 -1.89 -2.03
N LEU A 72 -15.76 -2.58 -1.62
CA LEU A 72 -14.55 -2.72 -2.42
C LEU A 72 -14.66 -3.97 -3.28
N ASN A 73 -14.60 -3.80 -4.59
CA ASN A 73 -14.63 -4.90 -5.57
C ASN A 73 -13.23 -5.22 -6.12
N SER A 74 -12.29 -4.30 -5.91
CA SER A 74 -10.92 -4.40 -6.38
C SER A 74 -9.98 -3.54 -5.54
N PRO A 75 -8.65 -3.79 -5.55
CA PRO A 75 -7.67 -2.90 -4.95
C PRO A 75 -7.71 -1.46 -5.52
N ARG A 76 -8.19 -1.29 -6.75
CA ARG A 76 -8.35 0.03 -7.34
C ARG A 76 -9.40 0.87 -6.65
N ASP A 77 -10.45 0.23 -6.12
CA ASP A 77 -11.50 0.94 -5.39
C ASP A 77 -10.95 1.51 -4.07
N SER A 78 -10.16 0.73 -3.33
CA SER A 78 -9.48 1.21 -2.12
C SER A 78 -8.48 2.33 -2.41
N GLN A 79 -7.73 2.19 -3.50
CA GLN A 79 -6.78 3.22 -3.96
C GLN A 79 -7.48 4.54 -4.32
N ASN A 80 -8.66 4.47 -4.95
CA ASN A 80 -9.46 5.66 -5.27
C ASN A 80 -9.95 6.39 -4.00
N LEU A 81 -10.10 5.68 -2.89
CA LEU A 81 -10.40 6.25 -1.57
C LEU A 81 -9.15 6.80 -0.86
N GLY A 82 -7.97 6.53 -1.39
CA GLY A 82 -6.68 6.92 -0.80
C GLY A 82 -6.12 5.89 0.18
N LEU A 83 -6.56 4.63 0.10
CA LEU A 83 -5.99 3.53 0.88
C LEU A 83 -5.02 2.76 0.01
N GLU A 84 -3.76 2.75 0.39
CA GLU A 84 -2.67 2.05 -0.31
C GLU A 84 -2.13 0.89 0.55
N MET A 85 -1.56 -0.10 -0.11
CA MET A 85 -1.03 -1.28 0.59
C MET A 85 0.42 -1.56 0.19
N VAL A 86 1.26 -1.79 1.21
CA VAL A 86 2.59 -2.39 1.07
C VAL A 86 2.47 -3.86 1.41
N TYR A 87 2.68 -4.73 0.42
CA TYR A 87 2.59 -6.17 0.56
C TYR A 87 3.89 -6.75 1.14
N GLN A 88 3.80 -7.90 1.78
CA GLN A 88 4.92 -8.63 2.36
C GLN A 88 5.99 -8.98 1.30
N ASP A 89 5.60 -9.35 0.08
CA ASP A 89 6.49 -9.63 -1.06
C ASP A 89 6.91 -8.37 -1.84
N LEU A 90 6.57 -7.17 -1.33
CA LEU A 90 6.77 -5.85 -1.92
C LEU A 90 6.07 -5.62 -3.27
N ALA A 91 5.69 -6.67 -3.98
CA ALA A 91 5.06 -6.64 -5.30
C ALA A 91 5.76 -5.67 -6.28
N LEU A 92 7.10 -5.69 -6.30
CA LEU A 92 7.93 -4.89 -7.22
C LEU A 92 8.40 -5.75 -8.40
N ALA A 93 8.35 -5.17 -9.60
CA ALA A 93 8.93 -5.78 -10.79
C ALA A 93 10.44 -5.53 -10.84
N GLY A 94 11.25 -6.55 -10.55
CA GLY A 94 12.71 -6.42 -10.41
C GLY A 94 13.39 -5.89 -11.66
N ASN A 95 12.94 -6.32 -12.84
CA ASN A 95 13.49 -5.95 -14.14
C ASN A 95 13.13 -4.53 -14.61
N LEU A 96 12.21 -3.85 -13.91
CA LEU A 96 11.80 -2.48 -14.24
C LEU A 96 12.55 -1.45 -13.39
N PRO A 97 12.73 -0.23 -13.91
CA PRO A 97 13.22 0.92 -13.16
C PRO A 97 12.37 1.28 -11.94
N ILE A 98 12.98 1.94 -10.97
CA ILE A 98 12.29 2.46 -9.77
C ILE A 98 11.10 3.32 -10.17
N GLY A 99 11.28 4.26 -11.12
CA GLY A 99 10.22 5.14 -11.57
C GLY A 99 9.04 4.39 -12.20
N ASP A 100 9.31 3.32 -12.94
CA ASP A 100 8.24 2.49 -13.52
C ASP A 100 7.49 1.72 -12.43
N ASN A 101 8.19 1.22 -11.41
CA ASN A 101 7.55 0.55 -10.27
C ASN A 101 6.65 1.47 -9.45
N ILE A 102 7.08 2.72 -9.20
CA ILE A 102 6.28 3.69 -8.43
C ILE A 102 5.01 4.06 -9.17
N PHE A 103 5.09 4.29 -10.49
CA PHE A 103 3.96 4.76 -11.30
C PHE A 103 3.21 3.66 -12.05
N LEU A 104 3.49 2.38 -11.80
CA LEU A 104 2.88 1.25 -12.50
C LEU A 104 1.35 1.29 -12.46
N GLY A 105 0.72 1.38 -13.64
CA GLY A 105 -0.73 1.50 -13.79
C GLY A 105 -1.30 2.92 -13.54
N ARG A 106 -0.44 3.91 -13.23
CA ARG A 106 -0.79 5.32 -13.01
C ARG A 106 0.26 6.25 -13.63
N GLU A 107 0.84 5.83 -14.76
CA GLU A 107 1.92 6.54 -15.42
C GLU A 107 1.48 7.96 -15.85
N PRO A 108 2.31 8.99 -15.62
CA PRO A 108 2.02 10.31 -16.13
C PRO A 108 2.02 10.30 -17.66
N THR A 109 1.00 10.90 -18.23
CA THR A 109 0.83 10.99 -19.67
C THR A 109 0.83 12.45 -20.14
N ARG A 110 1.22 12.66 -21.42
CA ARG A 110 1.07 13.93 -22.15
C ARG A 110 0.16 13.74 -23.35
N LYS A 111 -0.71 14.70 -23.61
CA LYS A 111 -1.54 14.70 -24.80
C LYS A 111 -0.74 15.18 -26.02
N VAL A 112 -0.84 14.42 -27.11
CA VAL A 112 -0.32 14.82 -28.42
C VAL A 112 -1.45 14.59 -29.43
N GLY A 113 -2.15 15.64 -29.81
CA GLY A 113 -3.39 15.51 -30.57
C GLY A 113 -4.46 14.70 -29.81
N PRO A 114 -5.10 13.71 -30.44
CA PRO A 114 -6.11 12.86 -29.79
C PRO A 114 -5.52 11.74 -28.92
N PHE A 115 -4.19 11.56 -28.90
CA PHE A 115 -3.52 10.43 -28.23
C PHE A 115 -2.84 10.85 -26.94
N ASN A 116 -2.85 9.93 -25.97
CA ASN A 116 -2.09 10.04 -24.72
C ASN A 116 -0.81 9.19 -24.84
N PHE A 117 0.34 9.82 -24.66
CA PHE A 117 1.65 9.17 -24.64
C PHE A 117 2.24 9.21 -23.24
N LEU A 118 3.04 8.21 -22.89
CA LEU A 118 3.78 8.21 -21.62
C LEU A 118 4.75 9.41 -21.58
N ASP A 119 4.74 10.12 -20.45
CA ASP A 119 5.66 11.23 -20.19
C ASP A 119 6.82 10.75 -19.30
N HIS A 120 7.82 10.15 -19.94
CA HIS A 120 9.01 9.63 -19.26
C HIS A 120 9.78 10.71 -18.47
N LYS A 121 9.84 11.94 -19.03
CA LYS A 121 10.54 13.05 -18.35
C LYS A 121 9.82 13.45 -17.07
N LYS A 122 8.51 13.63 -17.13
CA LYS A 122 7.68 13.95 -15.97
C LYS A 122 7.72 12.83 -14.93
N ARG A 123 7.64 11.56 -15.36
CA ARG A 123 7.74 10.40 -14.47
C ARG A 123 9.06 10.41 -13.70
N LYS A 124 10.20 10.58 -14.40
CA LYS A 124 11.52 10.65 -13.77
C LYS A 124 11.60 11.78 -12.74
N GLN A 125 11.20 12.99 -13.13
CA GLN A 125 11.19 14.15 -12.23
C GLN A 125 10.37 13.89 -10.97
N LEU A 126 9.11 13.42 -11.12
CA LEU A 126 8.23 13.13 -9.99
C LEU A 126 8.80 12.02 -9.09
N THR A 127 9.45 11.02 -9.68
CA THR A 127 10.12 9.95 -8.92
C THR A 127 11.25 10.52 -8.06
N GLU A 128 12.15 11.30 -8.66
CA GLU A 128 13.31 11.90 -7.96
C GLU A 128 12.85 12.83 -6.82
N GLU A 129 11.84 13.68 -7.08
CA GLU A 129 11.25 14.55 -6.06
C GLU A 129 10.66 13.76 -4.90
N HIS A 130 9.96 12.66 -5.19
CA HIS A 130 9.32 11.83 -4.18
C HIS A 130 10.32 11.03 -3.34
N LEU A 131 11.32 10.43 -3.99
CA LEU A 131 12.42 9.74 -3.31
C LEU A 131 13.21 10.68 -2.40
N ALA A 132 13.46 11.92 -2.85
CA ALA A 132 14.14 12.93 -2.05
C ALA A 132 13.34 13.34 -0.80
N LYS A 133 12.01 13.51 -0.92
CA LYS A 133 11.12 13.79 0.22
C LYS A 133 11.19 12.71 1.30
N LEU A 134 11.27 11.45 0.87
CA LEU A 134 11.37 10.30 1.76
C LEU A 134 12.82 9.98 2.19
N LYS A 135 13.80 10.80 1.78
CA LYS A 135 15.23 10.60 2.05
C LYS A 135 15.75 9.23 1.61
N ILE A 136 15.17 8.65 0.56
CA ILE A 136 15.55 7.35 0.01
C ILE A 136 16.79 7.53 -0.87
N ASN A 137 17.90 6.91 -0.47
CA ASN A 137 19.16 7.03 -1.17
C ASN A 137 19.32 5.93 -2.24
N VAL A 138 19.13 6.29 -3.51
CA VAL A 138 19.35 5.46 -4.69
C VAL A 138 20.17 6.23 -5.73
N LYS A 139 20.80 5.54 -6.67
CA LYS A 139 21.66 6.18 -7.68
C LYS A 139 20.86 7.03 -8.68
N SER A 140 19.71 6.55 -9.10
CA SER A 140 18.85 7.20 -10.10
C SER A 140 17.43 6.60 -10.07
N ALA A 141 16.43 7.36 -10.47
CA ALA A 141 15.06 6.85 -10.72
C ALA A 141 15.02 5.78 -11.84
N ASP A 142 16.03 5.77 -12.72
CA ASP A 142 16.15 4.80 -13.82
C ASP A 142 16.88 3.51 -13.40
N GLN A 143 17.37 3.40 -12.15
CA GLN A 143 18.00 2.18 -11.63
C GLN A 143 16.96 1.07 -11.53
N LYS A 144 17.34 -0.15 -11.95
CA LYS A 144 16.46 -1.31 -11.84
C LYS A 144 16.31 -1.77 -10.38
N VAL A 145 15.11 -2.23 -10.05
CA VAL A 145 14.79 -2.68 -8.68
C VAL A 145 15.61 -3.92 -8.26
N GLU A 146 15.95 -4.81 -9.20
CA GLU A 146 16.80 -5.98 -8.92
C GLU A 146 18.20 -5.62 -8.41
N GLU A 147 18.72 -4.43 -8.73
CA GLU A 147 20.02 -3.93 -8.31
C GLU A 147 20.01 -3.33 -6.88
N LEU A 148 18.84 -3.22 -6.25
CA LEU A 148 18.65 -2.61 -4.94
C LEU A 148 18.88 -3.60 -3.81
N SER A 149 19.37 -3.11 -2.66
CA SER A 149 19.36 -3.87 -1.41
C SER A 149 17.91 -4.15 -0.94
N GLY A 150 17.73 -5.10 -0.01
CA GLY A 150 16.42 -5.39 0.59
C GLY A 150 15.76 -4.14 1.18
N GLY A 151 16.51 -3.36 1.97
CA GLY A 151 16.01 -2.11 2.55
C GLY A 151 15.66 -1.04 1.52
N GLN A 152 16.45 -0.93 0.43
CA GLN A 152 16.12 -0.02 -0.66
C GLN A 152 14.86 -0.45 -1.41
N ARG A 153 14.67 -1.76 -1.66
CA ARG A 153 13.41 -2.27 -2.24
C ARG A 153 12.21 -1.97 -1.35
N GLN A 154 12.35 -2.17 -0.03
CA GLN A 154 11.30 -1.82 0.93
C GLN A 154 10.96 -0.33 0.87
N ALA A 155 11.97 0.54 0.88
CA ALA A 155 11.78 1.98 0.77
C ALA A 155 11.07 2.38 -0.54
N VAL A 156 11.41 1.74 -1.67
CA VAL A 156 10.70 1.94 -2.96
C VAL A 156 9.24 1.47 -2.89
N ALA A 157 8.93 0.36 -2.20
CA ALA A 157 7.56 -0.09 -2.02
C ALA A 157 6.74 0.90 -1.18
N ILE A 158 7.33 1.48 -0.13
CA ILE A 158 6.71 2.56 0.66
C ILE A 158 6.55 3.82 -0.19
N ALA A 159 7.57 4.19 -0.97
CA ALA A 159 7.47 5.33 -1.90
C ALA A 159 6.32 5.15 -2.89
N ARG A 160 6.13 3.95 -3.45
CA ARG A 160 4.98 3.66 -4.32
C ARG A 160 3.66 3.85 -3.61
N ALA A 161 3.51 3.36 -2.38
CA ALA A 161 2.28 3.48 -1.60
C ALA A 161 1.96 4.94 -1.22
N THR A 162 2.98 5.79 -1.06
CA THR A 162 2.81 7.20 -0.65
C THR A 162 2.81 8.20 -1.80
N ALA A 163 3.09 7.76 -3.05
CA ALA A 163 3.23 8.64 -4.21
C ALA A 163 1.91 9.36 -4.62
N PHE A 164 0.76 8.83 -4.24
CA PHE A 164 -0.55 9.27 -4.74
C PHE A 164 -1.47 9.84 -3.65
N ASN A 165 -0.90 10.59 -2.70
CA ASN A 165 -1.64 11.22 -1.59
C ASN A 165 -2.46 10.21 -0.77
N ALA A 166 -1.83 9.10 -0.39
CA ALA A 166 -2.45 8.12 0.48
C ALA A 166 -2.94 8.77 1.78
N LYS A 167 -4.19 8.51 2.14
CA LYS A 167 -4.78 8.87 3.45
C LYS A 167 -4.48 7.80 4.48
N ILE A 168 -4.42 6.54 4.04
CA ILE A 168 -4.14 5.36 4.87
C ILE A 168 -3.13 4.50 4.12
N VAL A 169 -2.11 4.04 4.83
CA VAL A 169 -1.16 3.04 4.33
C VAL A 169 -1.27 1.78 5.19
N LEU A 170 -1.67 0.68 4.56
CA LEU A 170 -1.63 -0.64 5.16
C LEU A 170 -0.26 -1.26 4.91
N MET A 171 0.35 -1.83 5.94
CA MET A 171 1.64 -2.53 5.83
C MET A 171 1.51 -3.95 6.36
N ASP A 172 1.73 -4.95 5.50
CA ASP A 172 1.72 -6.35 5.89
C ASP A 172 3.16 -6.82 6.10
N GLU A 173 3.55 -7.00 7.37
CA GLU A 173 4.89 -7.41 7.79
C GLU A 173 6.05 -6.61 7.12
N PRO A 174 6.07 -5.28 7.22
CA PRO A 174 6.99 -4.44 6.43
C PRO A 174 8.47 -4.66 6.73
N THR A 175 8.81 -5.39 7.78
CA THR A 175 10.20 -5.61 8.21
C THR A 175 10.62 -7.08 8.14
N ALA A 176 9.76 -8.00 7.72
CA ALA A 176 10.01 -9.44 7.75
C ALA A 176 11.24 -9.90 6.95
N ALA A 177 11.58 -9.17 5.87
CA ALA A 177 12.71 -9.48 4.99
C ALA A 177 13.96 -8.61 5.23
N LEU A 178 13.97 -7.78 6.29
CA LEU A 178 15.04 -6.80 6.54
C LEU A 178 16.01 -7.27 7.63
N ALA A 179 17.28 -6.94 7.46
CA ALA A 179 18.24 -7.03 8.55
C ALA A 179 17.91 -6.01 9.66
N VAL A 180 18.21 -6.34 10.93
CA VAL A 180 17.89 -5.49 12.10
C VAL A 180 18.32 -4.04 11.92
N LYS A 181 19.47 -3.79 11.27
CA LYS A 181 19.99 -2.44 10.99
C LYS A 181 19.17 -1.65 9.96
N GLU A 182 18.37 -2.33 9.12
CA GLU A 182 17.56 -1.70 8.08
C GLU A 182 16.14 -1.41 8.58
N VAL A 183 15.69 -2.12 9.62
CA VAL A 183 14.36 -1.91 10.23
C VAL A 183 14.22 -0.47 10.74
N GLY A 184 15.24 0.07 11.43
CA GLY A 184 15.22 1.46 11.91
C GLY A 184 14.98 2.47 10.79
N LYS A 185 15.61 2.29 9.62
CA LYS A 185 15.44 3.20 8.48
C LYS A 185 14.01 3.18 7.89
N VAL A 186 13.35 2.03 7.96
CA VAL A 186 11.96 1.90 7.48
C VAL A 186 10.98 2.52 8.46
N LEU A 187 11.28 2.44 9.77
CA LEU A 187 10.44 3.06 10.81
C LEU A 187 10.56 4.59 10.85
N ASP A 188 11.64 5.15 10.28
CA ASP A 188 11.89 6.59 10.18
C ASP A 188 11.28 7.22 8.90
N LEU A 189 10.70 6.41 8.00
CA LEU A 189 10.00 6.84 6.77
C LEU A 189 8.53 7.16 7.04
#